data_93ee2520d83014d67eae09a76e10655f
#
_entry.id   93ee2520d83014d67eae09a76e10655f
#
_cell.length_a   1.000
_cell.length_b   1.000
_cell.length_c   1.000
_cell.angle_alpha   90.00
_cell.angle_beta   90.00
_cell.angle_gamma   90.00
#
_symmetry.space_group_name_H-M   'P 1'
#
loop_
_entity.id
_entity.type
_entity.pdbx_description
1 polymer ?
#
loop_
_entity_poly.entity_id
_entity_poly.type
_entity_poly.pdbx_seq_one_letter_code
_entity_poly.pdbx_strand_id
1 'polypeptide(L)'
;MSSGQSMLKDRVAMITGASSGIGAAAARLFAEEGAAVVLMARREEQLGALADDIAASGGRVLAVPGDVTSAADVERVVGAALKEFGRLDCSFNNAGYATVGTALHETDAGVYDRTMDVNVRGVWNCMHHQIPAMLERGGGTIVNTSSVAGIRASGAGAAYVAAKHAVIGLTRAAAAEYGERGIRVNALVVGSTRTEMMEEVLRKAPELEERFAADAIQKRVAAPVEVAQAAAWLCSDRSSFVTGAAMPVDGGATAA
;
A
#
# COMPACT_ATOMS: atom_id res chain seq x y z
N MET A 1 -30.87 6.56 -10.02
CA MET A 1 -29.42 6.22 -10.03
C MET A 1 -29.29 5.03 -9.09
N SER A 2 -28.88 3.87 -9.62
CA SER A 2 -28.69 2.66 -8.81
C SER A 2 -27.69 2.96 -7.70
N SER A 3 -28.09 2.80 -6.43
CA SER A 3 -27.21 2.82 -5.28
C SER A 3 -26.19 1.70 -5.47
N GLY A 4 -25.02 2.03 -6.02
CA GLY A 4 -23.95 1.06 -6.22
C GLY A 4 -23.61 0.46 -4.86
N GLN A 5 -23.68 -0.84 -4.78
CA GLN A 5 -23.34 -1.58 -3.56
C GLN A 5 -21.90 -1.27 -3.19
N SER A 6 -21.66 -0.78 -1.97
CA SER A 6 -20.33 -0.45 -1.42
C SER A 6 -19.37 -1.63 -1.62
N MET A 7 -18.16 -1.37 -2.14
CA MET A 7 -17.21 -2.42 -2.52
C MET A 7 -16.67 -3.22 -1.33
N LEU A 8 -16.58 -2.59 -0.15
CA LEU A 8 -15.94 -3.15 1.04
C LEU A 8 -16.90 -3.26 2.23
N LYS A 9 -18.23 -3.30 1.94
CA LYS A 9 -19.25 -3.38 2.97
C LYS A 9 -18.96 -4.54 3.94
N ASP A 10 -19.00 -4.23 5.24
CA ASP A 10 -18.81 -5.19 6.33
C ASP A 10 -17.43 -5.87 6.39
N ARG A 11 -16.46 -5.39 5.63
CA ARG A 11 -15.08 -5.86 5.68
C ARG A 11 -14.26 -5.13 6.74
N VAL A 12 -13.22 -5.80 7.24
CA VAL A 12 -12.17 -5.20 8.07
C VAL A 12 -10.90 -5.09 7.24
N ALA A 13 -10.41 -3.87 7.05
CA ALA A 13 -9.27 -3.56 6.19
C ALA A 13 -8.11 -2.96 7.00
N MET A 14 -6.93 -3.58 6.96
CA MET A 14 -5.71 -3.01 7.53
C MET A 14 -4.96 -2.21 6.46
N ILE A 15 -4.53 -0.98 6.79
CA ILE A 15 -3.79 -0.10 5.87
C ILE A 15 -2.51 0.36 6.56
N THR A 16 -1.36 0.09 5.95
CA THR A 16 -0.07 0.58 6.44
C THR A 16 0.39 1.83 5.72
N GLY A 17 1.19 2.67 6.39
CA GLY A 17 1.55 3.99 5.86
C GLY A 17 0.34 4.93 5.77
N ALA A 18 -0.63 4.76 6.66
CA ALA A 18 -1.93 5.44 6.60
C ALA A 18 -1.88 6.93 6.98
N SER A 19 -0.77 7.43 7.55
CA SER A 19 -0.71 8.82 8.05
C SER A 19 -0.63 9.90 6.96
N SER A 20 -0.45 9.55 5.68
CA SER A 20 -0.41 10.52 4.56
C SER A 20 -0.57 9.86 3.18
N GLY A 21 -0.66 10.69 2.14
CA GLY A 21 -0.60 10.29 0.74
C GLY A 21 -1.62 9.22 0.36
N ILE A 22 -1.16 8.18 -0.34
CA ILE A 22 -2.01 7.07 -0.82
C ILE A 22 -2.68 6.33 0.34
N GLY A 23 -1.95 6.09 1.44
CA GLY A 23 -2.49 5.39 2.61
C GLY A 23 -3.65 6.13 3.28
N ALA A 24 -3.52 7.44 3.45
CA ALA A 24 -4.59 8.26 4.01
C ALA A 24 -5.81 8.35 3.07
N ALA A 25 -5.57 8.48 1.76
CA ALA A 25 -6.64 8.47 0.76
C ALA A 25 -7.37 7.11 0.74
N ALA A 26 -6.62 6.00 0.85
CA ALA A 26 -7.19 4.67 0.93
C ALA A 26 -8.01 4.47 2.22
N ALA A 27 -7.53 4.98 3.35
CA ALA A 27 -8.25 4.88 4.63
C ALA A 27 -9.64 5.54 4.55
N ARG A 28 -9.72 6.76 4.01
CA ARG A 28 -10.99 7.47 3.81
C ARG A 28 -11.90 6.70 2.85
N LEU A 29 -11.39 6.37 1.67
CA LEU A 29 -12.15 5.67 0.64
C LEU A 29 -12.66 4.31 1.12
N PHE A 30 -11.84 3.51 1.81
CA PHE A 30 -12.25 2.20 2.30
C PHE A 30 -13.35 2.31 3.36
N ALA A 31 -13.28 3.32 4.23
CA ALA A 31 -14.35 3.62 5.19
C ALA A 31 -15.65 4.06 4.48
N GLU A 32 -15.57 4.94 3.47
CA GLU A 32 -16.70 5.35 2.62
C GLU A 32 -17.32 4.17 1.87
N GLU A 33 -16.49 3.19 1.46
CA GLU A 33 -16.92 1.94 0.85
C GLU A 33 -17.40 0.88 1.86
N GLY A 34 -17.58 1.26 3.14
CA GLY A 34 -18.24 0.47 4.17
C GLY A 34 -17.32 -0.47 4.97
N ALA A 35 -16.01 -0.35 4.84
CA ALA A 35 -15.08 -1.12 5.68
C ALA A 35 -14.92 -0.52 7.08
N ALA A 36 -14.62 -1.38 8.05
CA ALA A 36 -13.92 -0.96 9.26
C ALA A 36 -12.42 -0.91 8.94
N VAL A 37 -11.76 0.21 9.20
CA VAL A 37 -10.36 0.40 8.82
C VAL A 37 -9.43 0.38 10.03
N VAL A 38 -8.35 -0.39 9.93
CA VAL A 38 -7.27 -0.43 10.92
C VAL A 38 -6.06 0.28 10.33
N LEU A 39 -5.69 1.40 10.92
CA LEU A 39 -4.66 2.30 10.41
C LEU A 39 -3.36 2.06 11.14
N MET A 40 -2.28 1.82 10.38
CA MET A 40 -0.92 1.68 10.92
C MET A 40 0.03 2.70 10.30
N ALA A 41 0.70 3.46 11.13
CA ALA A 41 1.81 4.33 10.76
C ALA A 41 2.62 4.72 12.01
N ARG A 42 3.82 5.29 11.82
CA ARG A 42 4.69 5.73 12.92
C ARG A 42 4.25 7.07 13.52
N ARG A 43 3.64 7.94 12.71
CA ARG A 43 3.24 9.29 13.10
C ARG A 43 1.88 9.24 13.81
N GLU A 44 1.91 9.15 15.13
CA GLU A 44 0.73 8.94 15.98
C GLU A 44 -0.28 10.08 15.86
N GLU A 45 0.17 11.33 15.92
CA GLU A 45 -0.70 12.51 15.84
C GLU A 45 -1.48 12.57 14.51
N GLN A 46 -0.79 12.40 13.37
CA GLN A 46 -1.43 12.39 12.05
C GLN A 46 -2.37 11.19 11.88
N LEU A 47 -2.00 10.04 12.48
CA LEU A 47 -2.83 8.85 12.44
C LEU A 47 -4.12 9.04 13.25
N GLY A 48 -4.01 9.67 14.44
CA GLY A 48 -5.14 10.03 15.29
C GLY A 48 -6.08 11.01 14.61
N ALA A 49 -5.54 12.10 14.06
CA ALA A 49 -6.34 13.08 13.33
C ALA A 49 -7.12 12.46 12.14
N LEU A 50 -6.49 11.53 11.39
CA LEU A 50 -7.18 10.81 10.32
C LEU A 50 -8.30 9.91 10.87
N ALA A 51 -8.05 9.25 12.00
CA ALA A 51 -9.07 8.41 12.62
C ALA A 51 -10.27 9.24 13.10
N ASP A 52 -10.02 10.40 13.72
CA ASP A 52 -11.07 11.33 14.14
C ASP A 52 -11.92 11.81 12.97
N ASP A 53 -11.30 12.17 11.84
CA ASP A 53 -12.01 12.57 10.61
C ASP A 53 -12.91 11.44 10.06
N ILE A 54 -12.38 10.20 10.03
CA ILE A 54 -13.15 9.03 9.55
C ILE A 54 -14.31 8.75 10.51
N ALA A 55 -14.08 8.79 11.82
CA ALA A 55 -15.12 8.59 12.82
C ALA A 55 -16.21 9.68 12.76
N ALA A 56 -15.82 10.94 12.60
CA ALA A 56 -16.74 12.07 12.43
C ALA A 56 -17.64 11.92 11.19
N SER A 57 -17.15 11.23 10.15
CA SER A 57 -17.91 10.88 8.95
C SER A 57 -18.76 9.60 9.12
N GLY A 58 -18.80 9.00 10.32
CA GLY A 58 -19.57 7.78 10.62
C GLY A 58 -18.86 6.47 10.25
N GLY A 59 -17.58 6.52 9.88
CA GLY A 59 -16.76 5.34 9.58
C GLY A 59 -16.29 4.61 10.84
N ARG A 60 -16.10 3.31 10.76
CA ARG A 60 -15.49 2.50 11.81
C ARG A 60 -13.98 2.49 11.63
N VAL A 61 -13.23 2.94 12.61
CA VAL A 61 -11.77 3.08 12.50
C VAL A 61 -11.05 2.73 13.80
N LEU A 62 -9.87 2.15 13.67
CA LEU A 62 -8.94 1.88 14.76
C LEU A 62 -7.54 2.36 14.34
N ALA A 63 -7.00 3.34 15.03
CA ALA A 63 -5.63 3.81 14.82
C ALA A 63 -4.68 3.09 15.78
N VAL A 64 -3.64 2.45 15.23
CA VAL A 64 -2.63 1.73 16.03
C VAL A 64 -1.23 2.16 15.53
N PRO A 65 -0.54 3.04 16.24
CA PRO A 65 0.81 3.45 15.88
C PRO A 65 1.78 2.26 15.82
N GLY A 66 2.68 2.23 14.83
CA GLY A 66 3.67 1.16 14.70
C GLY A 66 4.55 1.32 13.46
N ASP A 67 5.67 0.60 13.46
CA ASP A 67 6.64 0.54 12.35
C ASP A 67 6.56 -0.83 11.67
N VAL A 68 6.38 -0.86 10.35
CA VAL A 68 6.32 -2.11 9.58
C VAL A 68 7.63 -2.90 9.61
N THR A 69 8.75 -2.26 9.93
CA THR A 69 10.05 -2.93 10.09
C THR A 69 10.13 -3.76 11.40
N SER A 70 9.25 -3.48 12.36
CA SER A 70 9.09 -4.22 13.62
C SER A 70 8.01 -5.31 13.46
N ALA A 71 8.41 -6.57 13.46
CA ALA A 71 7.47 -7.69 13.42
C ALA A 71 6.48 -7.66 14.60
N ALA A 72 6.97 -7.30 15.81
CA ALA A 72 6.14 -7.18 17.02
C ALA A 72 5.07 -6.09 16.89
N ASP A 73 5.39 -4.96 16.22
CA ASP A 73 4.39 -3.92 15.98
C ASP A 73 3.31 -4.39 15.01
N VAL A 74 3.71 -5.09 13.94
CA VAL A 74 2.74 -5.63 12.97
C VAL A 74 1.85 -6.68 13.64
N GLU A 75 2.41 -7.59 14.43
CA GLU A 75 1.66 -8.58 15.22
C GLU A 75 0.64 -7.90 16.14
N ARG A 76 1.06 -6.86 16.86
CA ARG A 76 0.19 -6.08 17.75
C ARG A 76 -0.96 -5.41 16.99
N VAL A 77 -0.69 -4.86 15.79
CA VAL A 77 -1.73 -4.21 14.96
C VAL A 77 -2.73 -5.24 14.45
N VAL A 78 -2.27 -6.40 13.96
CA VAL A 78 -3.17 -7.48 13.53
C VAL A 78 -3.99 -8.00 14.72
N GLY A 79 -3.35 -8.22 15.87
CA GLY A 79 -4.04 -8.60 17.11
C GLY A 79 -5.09 -7.58 17.57
N ALA A 80 -4.81 -6.29 17.42
CA ALA A 80 -5.77 -5.22 17.71
C ALA A 80 -6.97 -5.26 16.75
N ALA A 81 -6.75 -5.51 15.45
CA ALA A 81 -7.83 -5.69 14.47
C ALA A 81 -8.75 -6.88 14.85
N LEU A 82 -8.15 -8.01 15.21
CA LEU A 82 -8.89 -9.20 15.62
C LEU A 82 -9.66 -8.98 16.93
N LYS A 83 -9.06 -8.29 17.90
CA LYS A 83 -9.69 -7.97 19.19
C LYS A 83 -10.89 -7.03 19.02
N GLU A 84 -10.76 -5.98 18.21
CA GLU A 84 -11.77 -4.94 18.03
C GLU A 84 -12.90 -5.35 17.09
N PHE A 85 -12.54 -5.98 15.96
CA PHE A 85 -13.49 -6.29 14.88
C PHE A 85 -13.73 -7.79 14.67
N GLY A 86 -13.01 -8.66 15.36
CA GLY A 86 -13.17 -10.12 15.28
C GLY A 86 -12.63 -10.77 14.01
N ARG A 87 -12.06 -9.98 13.06
CA ARG A 87 -11.61 -10.47 11.75
C ARG A 87 -10.64 -9.54 11.06
N LEU A 88 -9.95 -10.06 10.03
CA LEU A 88 -9.20 -9.29 9.06
C LEU A 88 -9.52 -9.84 7.66
N ASP A 89 -10.12 -9.04 6.79
CA ASP A 89 -10.59 -9.48 5.47
C ASP A 89 -9.68 -9.04 4.34
N CYS A 90 -9.13 -7.83 4.46
CA CYS A 90 -8.23 -7.29 3.47
C CYS A 90 -7.14 -6.43 4.09
N SER A 91 -6.03 -6.33 3.36
CA SER A 91 -4.89 -5.52 3.79
C SER A 91 -4.31 -4.77 2.60
N PHE A 92 -4.03 -3.49 2.81
CA PHE A 92 -3.29 -2.65 1.88
C PHE A 92 -1.93 -2.31 2.48
N ASN A 93 -0.90 -3.05 2.09
CA ASN A 93 0.48 -2.86 2.51
C ASN A 93 1.11 -1.74 1.68
N ASN A 94 0.88 -0.50 2.13
CA ASN A 94 1.25 0.70 1.39
C ASN A 94 2.47 1.41 1.97
N ALA A 95 2.85 1.16 3.22
CA ALA A 95 4.04 1.77 3.81
C ALA A 95 5.27 1.59 2.91
N GLY A 96 6.02 2.67 2.70
CA GLY A 96 7.18 2.65 1.83
C GLY A 96 8.17 3.77 2.15
N TYR A 97 9.36 3.62 1.63
CA TYR A 97 10.44 4.59 1.70
C TYR A 97 11.08 4.73 0.32
N ALA A 98 11.26 5.96 -0.13
CA ALA A 98 11.95 6.29 -1.36
C ALA A 98 12.90 7.47 -1.13
N THR A 99 13.97 7.50 -1.91
CA THR A 99 14.94 8.60 -1.97
C THR A 99 15.14 9.01 -3.41
N VAL A 100 15.76 10.16 -3.63
CA VAL A 100 16.35 10.48 -4.93
C VAL A 100 17.50 9.53 -5.17
N GLY A 101 17.49 8.86 -6.33
CA GLY A 101 18.52 7.86 -6.66
C GLY A 101 19.90 8.51 -6.88
N THR A 102 20.90 7.85 -6.33
CA THR A 102 22.32 8.07 -6.63
C THR A 102 22.85 6.92 -7.50
N ALA A 103 24.03 7.09 -8.07
CA ALA A 103 24.68 5.96 -8.78
C ALA A 103 24.89 4.80 -7.81
N LEU A 104 24.82 3.55 -8.31
CA LEU A 104 24.84 2.35 -7.46
C LEU A 104 26.05 2.31 -6.52
N HIS A 105 27.22 2.63 -7.04
CA HIS A 105 28.49 2.59 -6.26
C HIS A 105 28.65 3.75 -5.27
N GLU A 106 27.81 4.78 -5.38
CA GLU A 106 27.78 5.95 -4.49
C GLU A 106 26.64 5.86 -3.44
N THR A 107 25.78 4.85 -3.57
CA THR A 107 24.66 4.67 -2.63
C THR A 107 25.19 4.28 -1.26
N ASP A 108 24.88 5.09 -0.25
CA ASP A 108 25.23 4.82 1.13
C ASP A 108 24.57 3.52 1.63
N ALA A 109 25.31 2.70 2.39
CA ALA A 109 24.83 1.42 2.89
C ALA A 109 23.58 1.58 3.77
N GLY A 110 23.51 2.62 4.59
CA GLY A 110 22.34 2.91 5.43
C GLY A 110 21.09 3.26 4.61
N VAL A 111 21.27 3.89 3.43
CA VAL A 111 20.16 4.13 2.49
C VAL A 111 19.68 2.80 1.88
N TYR A 112 20.60 1.92 1.50
CA TYR A 112 20.26 0.57 1.03
C TYR A 112 19.49 -0.20 2.10
N ASP A 113 20.06 -0.31 3.32
CA ASP A 113 19.46 -1.07 4.42
C ASP A 113 18.05 -0.57 4.75
N ARG A 114 17.88 0.75 4.91
CA ARG A 114 16.58 1.34 5.19
C ARG A 114 15.58 1.11 4.06
N THR A 115 16.03 1.17 2.80
CA THR A 115 15.17 0.91 1.64
C THR A 115 14.66 -0.54 1.65
N MET A 116 15.55 -1.49 1.92
CA MET A 116 15.20 -2.91 2.00
C MET A 116 14.33 -3.21 3.22
N ASP A 117 14.66 -2.63 4.38
CA ASP A 117 13.91 -2.86 5.61
C ASP A 117 12.46 -2.36 5.49
N VAL A 118 12.25 -1.15 5.01
CA VAL A 118 10.88 -0.61 4.92
C VAL A 118 10.10 -1.28 3.79
N ASN A 119 10.69 -1.37 2.58
CA ASN A 119 9.92 -1.79 1.41
C ASN A 119 9.81 -3.31 1.24
N VAL A 120 10.77 -4.10 1.76
CA VAL A 120 10.77 -5.58 1.61
C VAL A 120 10.44 -6.24 2.92
N ARG A 121 11.23 -6.03 3.97
CA ARG A 121 10.99 -6.60 5.30
C ARG A 121 9.63 -6.15 5.85
N GLY A 122 9.25 -4.89 5.66
CA GLY A 122 7.95 -4.36 6.08
C GLY A 122 6.78 -5.09 5.43
N VAL A 123 6.84 -5.33 4.11
CA VAL A 123 5.82 -6.10 3.39
C VAL A 123 5.82 -7.56 3.84
N TRP A 124 6.99 -8.16 4.03
CA TRP A 124 7.13 -9.52 4.59
C TRP A 124 6.47 -9.63 5.96
N ASN A 125 6.83 -8.75 6.91
CA ASN A 125 6.26 -8.75 8.25
C ASN A 125 4.73 -8.64 8.21
N CYS A 126 4.21 -7.72 7.37
CA CYS A 126 2.77 -7.56 7.19
C CYS A 126 2.12 -8.87 6.73
N MET A 127 2.58 -9.45 5.63
CA MET A 127 1.99 -10.69 5.11
C MET A 127 2.15 -11.86 6.10
N HIS A 128 3.30 -11.95 6.79
CA HIS A 128 3.57 -13.02 7.77
C HIS A 128 2.53 -13.06 8.89
N HIS A 129 2.05 -11.92 9.37
CA HIS A 129 1.04 -11.85 10.43
C HIS A 129 -0.40 -11.75 9.90
N GLN A 130 -0.62 -11.17 8.71
CA GLN A 130 -1.95 -11.03 8.11
C GLN A 130 -2.48 -12.36 7.59
N ILE A 131 -1.65 -13.16 6.94
CA ILE A 131 -2.05 -14.45 6.32
C ILE A 131 -2.66 -15.41 7.33
N PRO A 132 -2.04 -15.72 8.50
CA PRO A 132 -2.65 -16.58 9.49
C PRO A 132 -4.04 -16.12 9.94
N ALA A 133 -4.19 -14.81 10.21
CA ALA A 133 -5.47 -14.23 10.61
C ALA A 133 -6.56 -14.35 9.53
N MET A 134 -6.19 -14.23 8.25
CA MET A 134 -7.10 -14.45 7.13
C MET A 134 -7.46 -15.92 6.94
N LEU A 135 -6.51 -16.84 7.13
CA LEU A 135 -6.74 -18.28 7.01
C LEU A 135 -7.73 -18.79 8.05
N GLU A 136 -7.71 -18.28 9.28
CA GLU A 136 -8.68 -18.62 10.32
C GLU A 136 -10.13 -18.27 9.94
N ARG A 137 -10.28 -17.34 9.00
CA ARG A 137 -11.60 -16.88 8.47
C ARG A 137 -11.95 -17.49 7.11
N GLY A 138 -11.11 -18.38 6.59
CA GLY A 138 -11.33 -19.07 5.32
C GLY A 138 -10.94 -18.27 4.08
N GLY A 139 -10.14 -17.22 4.23
CA GLY A 139 -9.59 -16.44 3.12
C GLY A 139 -9.50 -14.95 3.38
N GLY A 140 -9.00 -14.22 2.39
CA GLY A 140 -8.82 -12.77 2.45
C GLY A 140 -8.14 -12.20 1.21
N THR A 141 -7.82 -10.90 1.25
CA THR A 141 -7.13 -10.25 0.15
C THR A 141 -6.00 -9.36 0.65
N ILE A 142 -4.85 -9.43 -0.03
CA ILE A 142 -3.69 -8.59 0.26
C ILE A 142 -3.32 -7.81 -1.01
N VAL A 143 -3.13 -6.52 -0.85
CA VAL A 143 -2.63 -5.63 -1.90
C VAL A 143 -1.33 -5.00 -1.43
N ASN A 144 -0.23 -5.24 -2.15
CA ASN A 144 1.08 -4.70 -1.85
C ASN A 144 1.41 -3.53 -2.78
N THR A 145 1.96 -2.45 -2.27
CA THR A 145 2.39 -1.31 -3.08
C THR A 145 3.79 -1.54 -3.65
N SER A 146 3.85 -1.86 -4.94
CA SER A 146 5.06 -1.80 -5.74
C SER A 146 5.13 -0.44 -6.47
N SER A 147 5.86 -0.36 -7.54
CA SER A 147 6.12 0.86 -8.31
C SER A 147 6.41 0.48 -9.76
N VAL A 148 6.37 1.46 -10.67
CA VAL A 148 6.99 1.32 -12.00
C VAL A 148 8.45 0.84 -11.89
N ALA A 149 9.13 1.21 -10.81
CA ALA A 149 10.47 0.73 -10.45
C ALA A 149 10.51 -0.78 -10.11
N GLY A 150 9.37 -1.44 -9.93
CA GLY A 150 9.28 -2.88 -9.69
C GLY A 150 9.25 -3.73 -10.96
N ILE A 151 9.12 -3.11 -12.13
CA ILE A 151 9.08 -3.80 -13.42
C ILE A 151 10.04 -3.23 -14.46
N ARG A 152 10.61 -2.05 -14.23
CA ARG A 152 11.64 -1.43 -15.06
C ARG A 152 12.64 -0.66 -14.19
N ALA A 153 13.79 -0.32 -14.73
CA ALA A 153 14.71 0.62 -14.09
C ALA A 153 14.07 2.02 -13.98
N SER A 154 14.38 2.74 -12.92
CA SER A 154 13.90 4.09 -12.69
C SER A 154 14.97 4.95 -12.03
N GLY A 155 14.78 6.28 -12.04
CA GLY A 155 15.67 7.24 -11.38
C GLY A 155 15.64 7.22 -9.86
N ALA A 156 14.87 6.32 -9.23
CA ALA A 156 14.78 6.21 -7.77
C ALA A 156 15.95 5.43 -7.12
N GLY A 157 16.93 5.01 -7.92
CA GLY A 157 18.13 4.30 -7.47
C GLY A 157 17.99 2.78 -7.39
N ALA A 158 19.13 2.09 -7.42
CA ALA A 158 19.21 0.63 -7.54
C ALA A 158 18.55 -0.11 -6.36
N ALA A 159 18.74 0.38 -5.12
CA ALA A 159 18.15 -0.23 -3.93
C ALA A 159 16.61 -0.22 -4.00
N TYR A 160 16.01 0.90 -4.42
CA TYR A 160 14.55 1.00 -4.55
C TYR A 160 14.02 0.12 -5.69
N VAL A 161 14.70 0.08 -6.83
CA VAL A 161 14.37 -0.81 -7.95
C VAL A 161 14.38 -2.27 -7.48
N ALA A 162 15.45 -2.70 -6.81
CA ALA A 162 15.55 -4.06 -6.27
C ALA A 162 14.43 -4.37 -5.26
N ALA A 163 14.17 -3.44 -4.32
CA ALA A 163 13.12 -3.60 -3.33
C ALA A 163 11.73 -3.75 -3.95
N LYS A 164 11.39 -2.93 -4.95
CA LYS A 164 10.06 -2.98 -5.59
C LYS A 164 9.88 -4.20 -6.51
N HIS A 165 10.95 -4.72 -7.11
CA HIS A 165 10.94 -6.03 -7.76
C HIS A 165 10.71 -7.16 -6.75
N ALA A 166 11.38 -7.11 -5.58
CA ALA A 166 11.19 -8.07 -4.50
C ALA A 166 9.73 -8.12 -4.01
N VAL A 167 9.04 -6.98 -3.89
CA VAL A 167 7.62 -6.91 -3.53
C VAL A 167 6.75 -7.68 -4.54
N ILE A 168 7.01 -7.57 -5.83
CA ILE A 168 6.29 -8.35 -6.86
C ILE A 168 6.60 -9.85 -6.71
N GLY A 169 7.86 -10.20 -6.44
CA GLY A 169 8.25 -11.58 -6.15
C GLY A 169 7.50 -12.17 -4.96
N LEU A 170 7.48 -11.46 -3.82
CA LEU A 170 6.74 -11.85 -2.61
C LEU A 170 5.23 -11.98 -2.87
N THR A 171 4.66 -11.07 -3.64
CA THR A 171 3.25 -11.09 -4.03
C THR A 171 2.89 -12.37 -4.80
N ARG A 172 3.71 -12.73 -5.80
CA ARG A 172 3.50 -13.93 -6.61
C ARG A 172 3.69 -15.22 -5.81
N ALA A 173 4.71 -15.27 -4.95
CA ALA A 173 4.95 -16.40 -4.06
C ALA A 173 3.75 -16.65 -3.14
N ALA A 174 3.30 -15.60 -2.42
CA ALA A 174 2.15 -15.72 -1.54
C ALA A 174 0.85 -16.05 -2.29
N ALA A 175 0.62 -15.50 -3.49
CA ALA A 175 -0.53 -15.87 -4.33
C ALA A 175 -0.53 -17.36 -4.70
N ALA A 176 0.64 -17.92 -5.04
CA ALA A 176 0.78 -19.34 -5.39
C ALA A 176 0.60 -20.25 -4.16
N GLU A 177 1.13 -19.86 -3.00
CA GLU A 177 1.09 -20.66 -1.77
C GLU A 177 -0.30 -20.70 -1.12
N TYR A 178 -1.08 -19.60 -1.24
CA TYR A 178 -2.33 -19.44 -0.47
C TYR A 178 -3.60 -19.31 -1.34
N GLY A 179 -3.47 -19.32 -2.67
CA GLY A 179 -4.61 -19.19 -3.59
C GLY A 179 -5.68 -20.25 -3.40
N GLU A 180 -5.29 -21.53 -3.26
CA GLU A 180 -6.22 -22.64 -2.99
C GLU A 180 -6.89 -22.54 -1.60
N ARG A 181 -6.30 -21.74 -0.70
CA ARG A 181 -6.79 -21.50 0.65
C ARG A 181 -7.62 -20.22 0.75
N GLY A 182 -8.07 -19.67 -0.40
CA GLY A 182 -8.97 -18.53 -0.47
C GLY A 182 -8.32 -17.16 -0.25
N ILE A 183 -6.97 -17.05 -0.28
CA ILE A 183 -6.28 -15.76 -0.15
C ILE A 183 -5.80 -15.30 -1.53
N ARG A 184 -6.21 -14.09 -1.93
CA ARG A 184 -5.70 -13.41 -3.14
C ARG A 184 -4.63 -12.40 -2.73
N VAL A 185 -3.50 -12.38 -3.45
CA VAL A 185 -2.42 -11.44 -3.19
C VAL A 185 -2.02 -10.77 -4.51
N ASN A 186 -2.09 -9.44 -4.56
CA ASN A 186 -1.77 -8.66 -5.74
C ASN A 186 -0.83 -7.49 -5.41
N ALA A 187 -0.11 -7.00 -6.40
CA ALA A 187 0.70 -5.80 -6.28
C ALA A 187 0.14 -4.68 -7.18
N LEU A 188 0.16 -3.44 -6.69
CA LEU A 188 -0.04 -2.26 -7.51
C LEU A 188 1.33 -1.75 -7.98
N VAL A 189 1.49 -1.59 -9.29
CA VAL A 189 2.65 -0.95 -9.92
C VAL A 189 2.33 0.53 -10.06
N VAL A 190 2.70 1.30 -9.02
CA VAL A 190 2.29 2.70 -8.89
C VAL A 190 3.26 3.61 -9.63
N GLY A 191 2.71 4.50 -10.45
CA GLY A 191 3.42 5.59 -11.11
C GLY A 191 3.59 6.82 -10.21
N SER A 192 4.04 7.92 -10.79
CA SER A 192 4.18 9.19 -10.10
C SER A 192 2.85 9.64 -9.52
N THR A 193 2.79 9.79 -8.20
CA THR A 193 1.57 10.14 -7.45
C THR A 193 1.86 11.30 -6.51
N ARG A 194 0.99 12.31 -6.49
CA ARG A 194 1.13 13.51 -5.66
C ARG A 194 0.91 13.18 -4.18
N THR A 195 1.99 12.89 -3.52
CA THR A 195 2.03 12.52 -2.10
C THR A 195 2.94 13.49 -1.34
N GLU A 196 2.83 13.51 0.00
CA GLU A 196 3.76 14.28 0.85
C GLU A 196 5.24 13.94 0.53
N MET A 197 5.54 12.67 0.25
CA MET A 197 6.88 12.21 -0.16
C MET A 197 7.31 12.88 -1.48
N MET A 198 6.43 12.97 -2.47
CA MET A 198 6.71 13.66 -3.74
C MET A 198 6.88 15.16 -3.54
N GLU A 199 6.01 15.79 -2.75
CA GLU A 199 6.10 17.22 -2.45
C GLU A 199 7.42 17.57 -1.74
N GLU A 200 7.95 16.67 -0.91
CA GLU A 200 9.26 16.85 -0.30
C GLU A 200 10.40 16.79 -1.34
N VAL A 201 10.32 15.90 -2.32
CA VAL A 201 11.27 15.83 -3.44
C VAL A 201 11.18 17.09 -4.28
N LEU A 202 9.97 17.53 -4.64
CA LEU A 202 9.74 18.70 -5.48
C LEU A 202 10.16 20.02 -4.80
N ARG A 203 10.11 20.11 -3.48
CA ARG A 203 10.68 21.26 -2.75
C ARG A 203 12.20 21.38 -2.92
N LYS A 204 12.89 20.26 -3.09
CA LYS A 204 14.35 20.22 -3.27
C LYS A 204 14.77 20.31 -4.74
N ALA A 205 13.92 19.86 -5.64
CA ALA A 205 14.18 19.77 -7.08
C ALA A 205 12.88 20.02 -7.89
N PRO A 206 12.41 21.29 -7.96
CA PRO A 206 11.15 21.62 -8.63
C PRO A 206 11.11 21.23 -10.11
N GLU A 207 12.27 21.20 -10.76
CA GLU A 207 12.44 20.81 -12.17
C GLU A 207 12.03 19.37 -12.45
N LEU A 208 11.90 18.53 -11.43
CA LEU A 208 11.47 17.16 -11.59
C LEU A 208 9.97 17.01 -11.82
N GLU A 209 9.15 18.04 -11.57
CA GLU A 209 7.70 17.94 -11.73
C GLU A 209 7.29 17.63 -13.16
N GLU A 210 7.85 18.36 -14.13
CA GLU A 210 7.60 18.11 -15.55
C GLU A 210 8.06 16.70 -15.97
N ARG A 211 9.19 16.25 -15.43
CA ARG A 211 9.71 14.91 -15.70
C ARG A 211 8.79 13.83 -15.15
N PHE A 212 8.28 13.98 -13.93
CA PHE A 212 7.33 13.03 -13.34
C PHE A 212 6.01 12.97 -14.12
N ALA A 213 5.51 14.12 -14.61
CA ALA A 213 4.33 14.16 -15.47
C ALA A 213 4.61 13.55 -16.86
N ALA A 214 5.78 13.83 -17.44
CA ALA A 214 6.16 13.36 -18.77
C ALA A 214 6.36 11.84 -18.84
N ASP A 215 6.70 11.18 -17.72
CA ASP A 215 6.89 9.73 -17.64
C ASP A 215 5.59 8.95 -17.94
N ALA A 216 4.44 9.51 -17.64
CA ALA A 216 3.14 8.91 -17.96
C ALA A 216 2.67 9.30 -19.36
N ILE A 217 1.99 8.38 -20.08
CA ILE A 217 1.31 8.71 -21.36
C ILE A 217 0.25 9.80 -21.14
N GLN A 218 -0.44 9.78 -19.98
CA GLN A 218 -1.44 10.80 -19.63
C GLN A 218 -0.87 12.18 -19.31
N LYS A 219 0.46 12.36 -19.28
CA LYS A 219 1.17 13.63 -19.07
C LYS A 219 0.75 14.37 -17.81
N ARG A 220 0.48 13.62 -16.75
CA ARG A 220 0.16 14.16 -15.43
C ARG A 220 0.62 13.21 -14.31
N VAL A 221 0.72 13.75 -13.12
CA VAL A 221 0.89 13.02 -11.87
C VAL A 221 -0.50 12.55 -11.38
N ALA A 222 -0.60 11.34 -10.85
CA ALA A 222 -1.84 10.82 -10.29
C ALA A 222 -2.20 11.49 -8.96
N ALA A 223 -3.48 11.60 -8.66
CA ALA A 223 -3.96 11.89 -7.32
C ALA A 223 -3.91 10.61 -6.45
N PRO A 224 -3.65 10.70 -5.13
CA PRO A 224 -3.62 9.54 -4.24
C PRO A 224 -4.88 8.67 -4.29
N VAL A 225 -6.04 9.28 -4.47
CA VAL A 225 -7.32 8.58 -4.54
C VAL A 225 -7.42 7.65 -5.76
N GLU A 226 -6.74 7.94 -6.87
CA GLU A 226 -6.75 7.09 -8.07
C GLU A 226 -6.07 5.74 -7.78
N VAL A 227 -4.99 5.74 -6.97
CA VAL A 227 -4.34 4.51 -6.50
C VAL A 227 -5.20 3.80 -5.45
N ALA A 228 -5.82 4.56 -4.54
CA ALA A 228 -6.71 4.03 -3.51
C ALA A 228 -7.93 3.30 -4.13
N GLN A 229 -8.49 3.80 -5.23
CA GLN A 229 -9.60 3.16 -5.96
C GLN A 229 -9.20 1.78 -6.52
N ALA A 230 -7.99 1.68 -7.08
CA ALA A 230 -7.46 0.40 -7.55
C ALA A 230 -7.23 -0.60 -6.39
N ALA A 231 -6.72 -0.10 -5.25
CA ALA A 231 -6.55 -0.91 -4.04
C ALA A 231 -7.91 -1.39 -3.50
N ALA A 232 -8.93 -0.53 -3.43
CA ALA A 232 -10.28 -0.89 -2.99
C ALA A 232 -10.89 -1.97 -3.90
N TRP A 233 -10.75 -1.83 -5.23
CA TRP A 233 -11.23 -2.83 -6.17
C TRP A 233 -10.53 -4.18 -5.97
N LEU A 234 -9.21 -4.21 -5.83
CA LEU A 234 -8.46 -5.45 -5.56
C LEU A 234 -8.81 -6.08 -4.21
N CYS A 235 -9.17 -5.28 -3.20
CA CYS A 235 -9.65 -5.74 -1.90
C CYS A 235 -11.09 -6.25 -1.92
N SER A 236 -11.85 -6.00 -2.99
CA SER A 236 -13.27 -6.36 -3.11
C SER A 236 -13.49 -7.70 -3.84
N ASP A 237 -14.71 -8.21 -3.77
CA ASP A 237 -15.14 -9.41 -4.54
C ASP A 237 -15.24 -9.16 -6.04
N ARG A 238 -15.20 -7.87 -6.46
CA ARG A 238 -15.22 -7.51 -7.89
C ARG A 238 -13.94 -7.94 -8.63
N SER A 239 -12.89 -8.29 -7.89
CA SER A 239 -11.62 -8.83 -8.42
C SER A 239 -11.39 -10.30 -8.01
N SER A 240 -12.47 -11.09 -7.82
CA SER A 240 -12.43 -12.45 -7.29
C SER A 240 -11.54 -13.42 -8.08
N PHE A 241 -11.29 -13.16 -9.35
CA PHE A 241 -10.43 -14.00 -10.21
C PHE A 241 -9.06 -13.35 -10.50
N VAL A 242 -8.64 -12.36 -9.67
CA VAL A 242 -7.36 -11.67 -9.83
C VAL A 242 -6.48 -11.98 -8.63
N THR A 243 -5.40 -12.74 -8.84
CA THR A 243 -4.35 -13.04 -7.86
C THR A 243 -3.00 -13.17 -8.54
N GLY A 244 -1.89 -12.82 -7.85
CA GLY A 244 -0.53 -12.84 -8.38
C GLY A 244 -0.23 -11.74 -9.40
N ALA A 245 -1.16 -10.82 -9.63
CA ALA A 245 -1.00 -9.74 -10.59
C ALA A 245 -0.05 -8.64 -10.08
N ALA A 246 0.70 -8.06 -11.01
CA ALA A 246 1.37 -6.77 -10.86
C ALA A 246 0.61 -5.76 -11.73
N MET A 247 -0.38 -5.09 -11.16
CA MET A 247 -1.34 -4.24 -11.87
C MET A 247 -0.84 -2.79 -11.96
N PRO A 248 -0.59 -2.26 -13.17
CA PRO A 248 -0.20 -0.86 -13.34
C PRO A 248 -1.31 0.12 -12.97
N VAL A 249 -0.94 1.13 -12.19
CA VAL A 249 -1.71 2.35 -11.91
C VAL A 249 -0.74 3.50 -12.09
N ASP A 250 -0.38 3.81 -13.33
CA ASP A 250 0.81 4.59 -13.67
C ASP A 250 0.60 5.56 -14.84
N GLY A 251 -0.64 5.76 -15.27
CA GLY A 251 -0.95 6.63 -16.41
C GLY A 251 -0.34 6.19 -17.74
N GLY A 252 0.02 4.89 -17.85
CA GLY A 252 0.65 4.30 -19.04
C GLY A 252 2.18 4.38 -19.04
N ALA A 253 2.83 4.77 -17.94
CA ALA A 253 4.29 4.91 -17.88
C ALA A 253 5.07 3.61 -18.21
N THR A 254 4.44 2.45 -18.07
CA THR A 254 5.03 1.15 -18.36
C THR A 254 4.52 0.49 -19.64
N ALA A 255 3.64 1.17 -20.38
CA ALA A 255 3.08 0.68 -21.65
C ALA A 255 3.83 1.20 -22.88
N ALA A 256 4.76 2.15 -22.70
CA ALA A 256 5.54 2.78 -23.77
C ALA A 256 7.04 2.59 -23.55
#